data_9bc3bdf29f9575ff8dc12f9780ecbf5e
#
_entry.id   9bc3bdf29f9575ff8dc12f9780ecbf5e
#
_cell.length_a   1.000
_cell.length_b   1.000
_cell.length_c   1.000
_cell.angle_alpha   90.00
_cell.angle_beta   90.00
_cell.angle_gamma   90.00
#
_symmetry.space_group_name_H-M   'P 1'
#
loop_
_entity.id
_entity.type
_entity.pdbx_description
1 polymer ?
#
loop_
_entity_poly.entity_id
_entity_poly.type
_entity_poly.pdbx_seq_one_letter_code
_entity_poly.pdbx_strand_id
1 'polypeptide(L)'
;MYFHVQEFINEIAQDEPDPAAANALQEGLGGQFGEMRTMMQYLFQSINFRGPDGKPYKNLIQGIGTEEISHVELIGTTISRLLDGSPQYQGKPTDPVDKPGAGGATPLNIALDTSNIHHYLVGAQGALPVDAVGNPWSGSYVYNSGNLVLDLLYNLMLESTGRLQKCRLYEMTDNKTARSTISVSYTHLTLPTILLV
;
A
#
# COMPACT_ATOMS: atom_id res chain seq x y z
N MET A 1 -20.70 12.04 -7.01
CA MET A 1 -19.77 13.12 -7.40
C MET A 1 -18.40 12.74 -6.85
N TYR A 2 -17.40 12.75 -7.67
CA TYR A 2 -16.02 12.42 -7.30
C TYR A 2 -15.21 13.70 -7.13
N PHE A 3 -14.45 13.78 -6.03
CA PHE A 3 -13.51 14.85 -5.80
C PHE A 3 -12.21 14.25 -5.23
N HIS A 4 -11.09 14.51 -5.89
CA HIS A 4 -9.76 14.09 -5.47
C HIS A 4 -8.93 15.33 -5.17
N VAL A 5 -8.48 15.46 -3.93
CA VAL A 5 -7.51 16.48 -3.54
C VAL A 5 -6.15 16.03 -4.06
N GLN A 6 -5.51 16.84 -4.91
CA GLN A 6 -4.21 16.51 -5.53
C GLN A 6 -3.03 16.82 -4.60
N GLU A 7 -3.21 16.49 -3.32
CA GLU A 7 -2.20 16.65 -2.28
C GLU A 7 -2.16 15.36 -1.46
N PHE A 8 -0.97 14.84 -1.23
CA PHE A 8 -0.80 13.69 -0.35
C PHE A 8 -1.06 14.07 1.10
N ILE A 9 -1.53 13.11 1.89
CA ILE A 9 -1.66 13.25 3.36
C ILE A 9 -0.31 13.39 4.06
N ASN A 10 0.78 13.11 3.35
CA ASN A 10 2.16 13.27 3.80
C ASN A 10 3.05 13.68 2.63
N GLU A 11 4.05 14.51 2.90
CA GLU A 11 5.08 14.82 1.92
C GLU A 11 6.00 13.63 1.72
N ILE A 12 6.12 13.15 0.47
CA ILE A 12 7.06 12.09 0.11
C ILE A 12 8.34 12.75 -0.39
N ALA A 13 9.34 12.83 0.49
CA ALA A 13 10.64 13.37 0.13
C ALA A 13 11.33 12.48 -0.92
N GLN A 14 12.13 13.10 -1.81
CA GLN A 14 13.03 12.34 -2.67
C GLN A 14 14.18 11.80 -1.81
N ASP A 15 14.52 10.53 -1.98
CA ASP A 15 15.64 9.87 -1.31
C ASP A 15 16.41 9.02 -2.33
N GLU A 16 17.51 8.43 -1.91
CA GLU A 16 18.25 7.48 -2.74
C GLU A 16 17.38 6.26 -3.06
N PRO A 17 17.56 5.66 -4.25
CA PRO A 17 16.82 4.47 -4.65
C PRO A 17 17.01 3.33 -3.65
N ASP A 18 15.90 2.72 -3.23
CA ASP A 18 15.89 1.61 -2.30
C ASP A 18 14.88 0.53 -2.74
N PRO A 19 15.24 -0.34 -3.70
CA PRO A 19 14.36 -1.39 -4.17
C PRO A 19 13.95 -2.39 -3.09
N ALA A 20 14.77 -2.59 -2.07
CA ALA A 20 14.44 -3.49 -0.95
C ALA A 20 13.31 -2.89 -0.09
N ALA A 21 13.41 -1.61 0.26
CA ALA A 21 12.35 -0.90 0.97
C ALA A 21 11.07 -0.80 0.12
N ALA A 22 11.17 -0.54 -1.19
CA ALA A 22 10.04 -0.55 -2.11
C ALA A 22 9.33 -1.90 -2.11
N ASN A 23 10.08 -3.00 -2.16
CA ASN A 23 9.52 -4.35 -2.13
C ASN A 23 8.86 -4.66 -0.78
N ALA A 24 9.45 -4.25 0.34
CA ALA A 24 8.83 -4.41 1.65
C ALA A 24 7.50 -3.65 1.75
N LEU A 25 7.46 -2.41 1.25
CA LEU A 25 6.22 -1.61 1.18
C LEU A 25 5.15 -2.25 0.30
N GLN A 26 5.52 -3.05 -0.70
CA GLN A 26 4.59 -3.78 -1.55
C GLN A 26 3.70 -4.73 -0.71
N GLU A 27 4.24 -5.33 0.37
CA GLU A 27 3.43 -6.11 1.32
C GLU A 27 2.38 -5.23 2.01
N GLY A 28 2.76 -4.01 2.41
CA GLY A 28 1.84 -3.04 3.01
C GLY A 28 0.78 -2.50 2.06
N LEU A 29 0.99 -2.62 0.74
CA LEU A 29 0.03 -2.23 -0.28
C LEU A 29 -0.91 -3.36 -0.65
N GLY A 30 -0.39 -4.42 -1.24
CA GLY A 30 -1.15 -5.50 -1.87
C GLY A 30 -1.15 -6.81 -1.10
N GLY A 31 -0.46 -6.91 0.02
CA GLY A 31 -0.48 -8.08 0.90
C GLY A 31 -1.82 -8.31 1.60
N GLN A 32 -1.94 -9.46 2.25
CA GLN A 32 -3.18 -9.86 2.93
C GLN A 32 -3.64 -8.86 3.99
N PHE A 33 -2.74 -8.12 4.59
CA PHE A 33 -3.03 -7.09 5.61
C PHE A 33 -2.60 -5.69 5.15
N GLY A 34 -2.49 -5.51 3.84
CA GLY A 34 -2.15 -4.22 3.22
C GLY A 34 -3.37 -3.31 3.02
N GLU A 35 -3.10 -2.06 2.64
CA GLU A 35 -4.12 -1.01 2.53
C GLU A 35 -5.18 -1.31 1.46
N MET A 36 -4.84 -2.02 0.39
CA MET A 36 -5.84 -2.43 -0.60
C MET A 36 -6.94 -3.31 0.02
N ARG A 37 -6.56 -4.22 0.94
CA ARG A 37 -7.56 -5.02 1.66
C ARG A 37 -8.39 -4.16 2.59
N THR A 38 -7.76 -3.30 3.37
CA THR A 38 -8.43 -2.42 4.34
C THR A 38 -9.47 -1.56 3.62
N MET A 39 -9.06 -0.87 2.57
CA MET A 39 -9.93 -0.08 1.70
C MET A 39 -11.13 -0.89 1.20
N MET A 40 -10.87 -2.02 0.54
CA MET A 40 -11.92 -2.82 -0.09
C MET A 40 -12.86 -3.44 0.95
N GLN A 41 -12.34 -3.87 2.10
CA GLN A 41 -13.18 -4.44 3.16
C GLN A 41 -14.16 -3.42 3.71
N TYR A 42 -13.72 -2.22 4.05
CA TYR A 42 -14.58 -1.15 4.52
C TYR A 42 -15.61 -0.72 3.47
N LEU A 43 -15.20 -0.54 2.22
CA LEU A 43 -16.11 -0.17 1.14
C LEU A 43 -17.22 -1.22 0.94
N PHE A 44 -16.87 -2.50 0.87
CA PHE A 44 -17.87 -3.57 0.65
C PHE A 44 -18.74 -3.81 1.89
N GLN A 45 -18.20 -3.73 3.10
CA GLN A 45 -19.02 -3.80 4.31
C GLN A 45 -20.02 -2.65 4.37
N SER A 46 -19.62 -1.41 4.00
CA SER A 46 -20.51 -0.25 4.02
C SER A 46 -21.75 -0.43 3.14
N ILE A 47 -21.62 -1.16 2.03
CA ILE A 47 -22.73 -1.42 1.08
C ILE A 47 -23.82 -2.31 1.72
N ASN A 48 -23.47 -3.13 2.71
CA ASN A 48 -24.41 -4.03 3.38
C ASN A 48 -25.28 -3.35 4.43
N PHE A 49 -24.89 -2.19 4.95
CA PHE A 49 -25.70 -1.47 5.92
C PHE A 49 -26.89 -0.81 5.24
N ARG A 50 -28.11 -1.25 5.60
CA ARG A 50 -29.36 -0.84 4.96
C ARG A 50 -30.33 -0.28 6.00
N GLY A 51 -31.29 0.51 5.52
CA GLY A 51 -32.31 1.12 6.35
C GLY A 51 -31.80 2.31 7.18
N PRO A 52 -32.72 3.01 7.86
CA PRO A 52 -32.39 4.22 8.63
C PRO A 52 -31.43 3.94 9.78
N ASP A 53 -31.58 2.82 10.46
CA ASP A 53 -30.73 2.46 11.62
C ASP A 53 -29.31 2.09 11.19
N GLY A 54 -29.13 1.57 9.97
CA GLY A 54 -27.83 1.25 9.40
C GLY A 54 -27.07 2.46 8.85
N LYS A 55 -27.74 3.58 8.59
CA LYS A 55 -27.16 4.74 7.92
C LYS A 55 -25.95 5.36 8.64
N PRO A 56 -25.94 5.56 9.95
CA PRO A 56 -24.77 6.09 10.66
C PRO A 56 -23.53 5.21 10.48
N TYR A 57 -23.69 3.91 10.60
CA TYR A 57 -22.61 2.94 10.43
C TYR A 57 -22.13 2.88 8.99
N LYS A 58 -23.05 2.91 8.02
CA LYS A 58 -22.70 3.01 6.60
C LYS A 58 -21.81 4.22 6.33
N ASN A 59 -22.23 5.39 6.78
CA ASN A 59 -21.51 6.63 6.54
C ASN A 59 -20.12 6.61 7.17
N LEU A 60 -19.99 6.10 8.40
CA LEU A 60 -18.72 5.96 9.10
C LEU A 60 -17.78 5.00 8.35
N ILE A 61 -18.23 3.78 8.11
CA ILE A 61 -17.43 2.72 7.47
C ILE A 61 -17.05 3.11 6.04
N GLN A 62 -17.96 3.74 5.31
CA GLN A 62 -17.67 4.23 3.96
C GLN A 62 -16.66 5.39 3.99
N GLY A 63 -16.76 6.26 5.00
CA GLY A 63 -15.78 7.36 5.21
C GLY A 63 -14.38 6.81 5.43
N ILE A 64 -14.22 5.79 6.28
CA ILE A 64 -12.94 5.12 6.52
C ILE A 64 -12.44 4.50 5.21
N GLY A 65 -13.26 3.71 4.51
CA GLY A 65 -12.85 3.10 3.24
C GLY A 65 -12.44 4.12 2.17
N THR A 66 -12.99 5.33 2.22
CA THR A 66 -12.59 6.42 1.33
C THR A 66 -11.24 7.01 1.76
N GLU A 67 -10.97 7.13 3.05
CA GLU A 67 -9.67 7.57 3.59
C GLU A 67 -8.55 6.58 3.19
N GLU A 68 -8.83 5.29 3.20
CA GLU A 68 -7.86 4.25 2.80
C GLU A 68 -7.41 4.36 1.33
N ILE A 69 -8.17 5.03 0.47
CA ILE A 69 -7.71 5.36 -0.90
C ILE A 69 -6.45 6.22 -0.84
N SER A 70 -6.39 7.16 0.10
CA SER A 70 -5.22 8.03 0.27
C SER A 70 -3.99 7.26 0.78
N HIS A 71 -4.18 6.23 1.59
CA HIS A 71 -3.09 5.35 2.04
C HIS A 71 -2.54 4.49 0.88
N VAL A 72 -3.43 3.95 0.05
CA VAL A 72 -3.03 3.23 -1.18
C VAL A 72 -2.23 4.14 -2.10
N GLU A 73 -2.69 5.37 -2.32
CA GLU A 73 -2.01 6.37 -3.14
C GLU A 73 -0.63 6.73 -2.57
N LEU A 74 -0.55 6.98 -1.26
CA LEU A 74 0.68 7.33 -0.57
C LEU A 74 1.73 6.22 -0.67
N ILE A 75 1.36 4.98 -0.33
CA ILE A 75 2.29 3.84 -0.37
C ILE A 75 2.70 3.52 -1.81
N GLY A 76 1.74 3.50 -2.74
CA GLY A 76 2.03 3.23 -4.15
C GLY A 76 2.98 4.24 -4.77
N THR A 77 2.80 5.53 -4.46
CA THR A 77 3.71 6.58 -4.92
C THR A 77 5.09 6.46 -4.25
N THR A 78 5.13 6.13 -2.96
CA THR A 78 6.41 5.92 -2.27
C THR A 78 7.20 4.78 -2.87
N ILE A 79 6.56 3.64 -3.18
CA ILE A 79 7.20 2.52 -3.89
C ILE A 79 7.82 2.99 -5.20
N SER A 80 7.06 3.73 -6.02
CA SER A 80 7.54 4.23 -7.31
C SER A 80 8.74 5.17 -7.14
N ARG A 81 8.73 6.03 -6.13
CA ARG A 81 9.86 6.95 -5.85
C ARG A 81 11.11 6.22 -5.36
N LEU A 82 10.95 5.18 -4.55
CA LEU A 82 12.07 4.36 -4.08
C LEU A 82 12.69 3.51 -5.19
N LEU A 83 11.95 3.23 -6.27
CA LEU A 83 12.44 2.54 -7.45
C LEU A 83 13.06 3.48 -8.47
N ASP A 84 12.72 4.76 -8.45
CA ASP A 84 13.21 5.75 -9.39
C ASP A 84 14.73 5.92 -9.25
N GLY A 85 15.45 5.84 -10.37
CA GLY A 85 16.92 5.87 -10.38
C GLY A 85 17.60 4.59 -9.90
N SER A 86 16.86 3.51 -9.63
CA SER A 86 17.45 2.22 -9.24
C SER A 86 18.37 1.67 -10.35
N PRO A 87 19.35 0.79 -10.01
CA PRO A 87 20.44 0.44 -10.92
C PRO A 87 20.04 -0.30 -12.20
N GLN A 88 18.76 -0.63 -12.37
CA GLN A 88 18.27 -1.24 -13.59
C GLN A 88 18.39 -0.32 -14.82
N TYR A 89 18.28 0.99 -14.63
CA TYR A 89 18.36 1.94 -15.72
C TYR A 89 19.16 3.18 -15.30
N GLN A 90 20.42 3.23 -15.73
CA GLN A 90 21.32 4.35 -15.42
C GLN A 90 21.37 5.41 -16.52
N GLY A 91 20.51 5.32 -17.51
CA GLY A 91 20.42 6.27 -18.61
C GLY A 91 19.16 7.11 -18.58
N LYS A 92 18.98 7.93 -19.60
CA LYS A 92 17.71 8.64 -19.80
C LYS A 92 16.65 7.69 -20.36
N PRO A 93 15.35 7.90 -20.11
CA PRO A 93 14.28 7.09 -20.69
C PRO A 93 14.31 6.98 -22.22
N THR A 94 14.96 7.94 -22.89
CA THR A 94 15.13 7.99 -24.35
C THR A 94 16.39 7.30 -24.84
N ASP A 95 17.25 6.82 -23.95
CA ASP A 95 18.47 6.14 -24.37
C ASP A 95 18.14 4.76 -24.97
N PRO A 96 18.79 4.37 -26.04
CA PRO A 96 18.66 3.03 -26.61
C PRO A 96 19.01 1.96 -25.57
N VAL A 97 18.24 0.88 -25.51
CA VAL A 97 18.44 -0.21 -24.55
C VAL A 97 19.76 -0.96 -24.73
N ASP A 98 20.38 -0.87 -25.91
CA ASP A 98 21.68 -1.45 -26.25
C ASP A 98 22.86 -0.54 -25.93
N LYS A 99 22.60 0.69 -25.46
CA LYS A 99 23.66 1.61 -25.07
C LYS A 99 24.44 1.05 -23.89
N PRO A 100 25.78 1.04 -23.91
CA PRO A 100 26.57 0.63 -22.74
C PRO A 100 26.18 1.43 -21.50
N GLY A 101 25.86 0.71 -20.43
CA GLY A 101 25.35 1.30 -19.17
C GLY A 101 23.84 1.56 -19.14
N ALA A 102 23.12 1.44 -20.24
CA ALA A 102 21.67 1.41 -20.22
C ALA A 102 21.22 0.12 -19.53
N GLY A 103 20.30 0.23 -18.61
CA GLY A 103 19.77 -0.94 -17.92
C GLY A 103 20.59 -1.45 -16.73
N GLY A 104 21.58 -0.73 -16.27
CA GLY A 104 22.34 -0.86 -15.00
C GLY A 104 22.48 -2.24 -14.37
N ALA A 105 21.41 -2.84 -13.90
CA ALA A 105 21.43 -4.16 -13.26
C ALA A 105 21.07 -5.27 -14.25
N THR A 106 21.77 -6.39 -14.17
CA THR A 106 21.36 -7.61 -14.89
C THR A 106 20.16 -8.25 -14.19
N PRO A 107 19.34 -9.03 -14.90
CA PRO A 107 18.23 -9.78 -14.25
C PRO A 107 18.68 -10.62 -13.06
N LEU A 108 19.88 -11.14 -13.08
CA LEU A 108 20.46 -11.89 -11.98
C LEU A 108 20.72 -11.01 -10.76
N ASN A 109 21.27 -9.82 -10.97
CA ASN A 109 21.50 -8.86 -9.87
C ASN A 109 20.18 -8.42 -9.23
N ILE A 110 19.15 -8.17 -10.03
CA ILE A 110 17.82 -7.85 -9.54
C ILE A 110 17.25 -8.98 -8.67
N ALA A 111 17.40 -10.22 -9.10
CA ALA A 111 16.95 -11.38 -8.33
C ALA A 111 17.75 -11.59 -7.03
N LEU A 112 19.05 -11.29 -7.05
CA LEU A 112 19.93 -11.41 -5.88
C LEU A 112 19.73 -10.26 -4.87
N ASP A 113 19.32 -9.09 -5.32
CA ASP A 113 19.07 -7.92 -4.47
C ASP A 113 17.74 -7.97 -3.71
N THR A 114 17.08 -9.13 -3.68
CA THR A 114 15.78 -9.34 -3.01
C THR A 114 14.66 -8.40 -3.45
N SER A 115 14.83 -7.70 -4.57
CA SER A 115 13.79 -6.85 -5.13
C SER A 115 12.79 -7.68 -5.94
N ASN A 116 11.54 -7.21 -5.96
CA ASN A 116 10.50 -7.86 -6.75
C ASN A 116 10.76 -7.64 -8.25
N ILE A 117 11.13 -8.70 -8.95
CA ILE A 117 11.41 -8.65 -10.38
C ILE A 117 10.21 -8.12 -11.20
N HIS A 118 8.99 -8.25 -10.71
CA HIS A 118 7.79 -7.74 -11.37
C HIS A 118 7.79 -6.21 -11.45
N HIS A 119 8.41 -5.49 -10.53
CA HIS A 119 8.57 -4.04 -10.61
C HIS A 119 9.26 -3.60 -11.92
N TYR A 120 10.11 -4.42 -12.47
CA TYR A 120 10.91 -4.11 -13.65
C TYR A 120 10.41 -4.76 -14.94
N LEU A 121 9.86 -5.97 -14.83
CA LEU A 121 9.45 -6.74 -16.01
C LEU A 121 7.98 -6.55 -16.38
N VAL A 122 7.13 -6.25 -15.40
CA VAL A 122 5.68 -6.08 -15.59
C VAL A 122 5.28 -4.62 -15.38
N GLY A 123 5.75 -4.01 -14.29
CA GLY A 123 5.59 -2.59 -14.02
C GLY A 123 6.80 -1.79 -14.50
N ALA A 124 6.60 -0.55 -14.87
CA ALA A 124 7.68 0.37 -15.28
C ALA A 124 8.29 1.05 -14.03
N GLN A 125 8.88 0.27 -13.13
CA GLN A 125 9.40 0.74 -11.84
C GLN A 125 8.32 1.41 -10.97
N GLY A 126 7.12 0.85 -10.96
CA GLY A 126 5.99 1.36 -10.19
C GLY A 126 5.37 0.30 -9.31
N ALA A 127 4.56 0.74 -8.35
CA ALA A 127 3.78 -0.14 -7.50
C ALA A 127 2.82 -1.01 -8.32
N LEU A 128 2.60 -2.22 -7.84
CA LEU A 128 1.69 -3.19 -8.43
C LEU A 128 0.65 -3.63 -7.38
N PRO A 129 -0.52 -4.13 -7.78
CA PRO A 129 -1.51 -4.70 -6.87
C PRO A 129 -1.12 -6.14 -6.46
N VAL A 130 0.08 -6.29 -5.87
CA VAL A 130 0.67 -7.56 -5.46
C VAL A 130 1.28 -7.42 -4.07
N ASP A 131 1.56 -8.56 -3.41
CA ASP A 131 2.37 -8.60 -2.19
C ASP A 131 3.87 -8.51 -2.48
N ALA A 132 4.71 -8.57 -1.44
CA ALA A 132 6.16 -8.47 -1.55
C ALA A 132 6.83 -9.61 -2.33
N VAL A 133 6.16 -10.73 -2.51
CA VAL A 133 6.67 -11.87 -3.30
C VAL A 133 6.01 -12.00 -4.68
N GLY A 134 5.18 -11.02 -5.04
CA GLY A 134 4.56 -10.93 -6.36
C GLY A 134 3.24 -11.67 -6.51
N ASN A 135 2.63 -12.18 -5.42
CA ASN A 135 1.30 -12.77 -5.50
C ASN A 135 0.25 -11.68 -5.74
N PRO A 136 -0.65 -11.84 -6.71
CA PRO A 136 -1.71 -10.88 -6.98
C PRO A 136 -2.61 -10.67 -5.77
N TRP A 137 -3.01 -9.43 -5.53
CA TRP A 137 -4.04 -9.12 -4.54
C TRP A 137 -5.32 -9.91 -4.85
N SER A 138 -5.98 -10.40 -3.80
CA SER A 138 -7.16 -11.24 -3.96
C SER A 138 -8.38 -10.67 -3.22
N GLY A 139 -9.53 -10.64 -3.90
CA GLY A 139 -10.83 -10.32 -3.30
C GLY A 139 -11.22 -11.26 -2.16
N SER A 140 -10.61 -12.45 -2.07
CA SER A 140 -10.81 -13.38 -0.94
C SER A 140 -10.26 -12.87 0.39
N TYR A 141 -9.46 -11.83 0.39
CA TYR A 141 -9.00 -11.17 1.61
C TYR A 141 -10.11 -10.37 2.31
N VAL A 142 -11.16 -10.00 1.57
CA VAL A 142 -12.25 -9.17 2.09
C VAL A 142 -13.21 -10.00 2.93
N TYR A 143 -13.37 -9.63 4.19
CA TYR A 143 -14.38 -10.21 5.07
C TYR A 143 -15.62 -9.31 5.10
N ASN A 144 -16.78 -9.88 4.82
CA ASN A 144 -18.04 -9.16 4.76
C ASN A 144 -19.20 -10.11 5.08
N SER A 145 -19.62 -10.15 6.35
CA SER A 145 -20.67 -11.05 6.83
C SER A 145 -22.08 -10.46 6.73
N GLY A 146 -22.20 -9.14 6.70
CA GLY A 146 -23.46 -8.41 6.84
C GLY A 146 -23.98 -8.34 8.28
N ASN A 147 -23.22 -8.87 9.25
CA ASN A 147 -23.50 -8.69 10.68
C ASN A 147 -22.61 -7.57 11.22
N LEU A 148 -23.25 -6.48 11.68
CA LEU A 148 -22.55 -5.27 12.11
C LEU A 148 -21.48 -5.56 13.18
N VAL A 149 -21.83 -6.29 14.23
CA VAL A 149 -20.92 -6.56 15.35
C VAL A 149 -19.74 -7.39 14.89
N LEU A 150 -20.00 -8.42 14.11
CA LEU A 150 -18.96 -9.33 13.61
C LEU A 150 -18.04 -8.62 12.62
N ASP A 151 -18.58 -7.82 11.71
CA ASP A 151 -17.81 -7.04 10.75
C ASP A 151 -16.91 -6.01 11.47
N LEU A 152 -17.42 -5.32 12.50
CA LEU A 152 -16.63 -4.37 13.30
C LEU A 152 -15.53 -5.06 14.12
N LEU A 153 -15.82 -6.22 14.73
CA LEU A 153 -14.80 -7.00 15.44
C LEU A 153 -13.69 -7.47 14.48
N TYR A 154 -14.07 -7.87 13.26
CA TYR A 154 -13.11 -8.28 12.27
C TYR A 154 -12.26 -7.10 11.78
N ASN A 155 -12.85 -5.91 11.66
CA ASN A 155 -12.12 -4.69 11.34
C ASN A 155 -11.12 -4.34 12.45
N LEU A 156 -11.48 -4.46 13.72
CA LEU A 156 -10.55 -4.26 14.83
C LEU A 156 -9.34 -5.19 14.74
N MET A 157 -9.56 -6.46 14.40
CA MET A 157 -8.48 -7.43 14.22
C MET A 157 -7.63 -7.09 12.98
N LEU A 158 -8.26 -6.67 11.89
CA LEU A 158 -7.59 -6.25 10.66
C LEU A 158 -6.65 -5.05 10.92
N GLU A 159 -7.17 -4.00 11.55
CA GLU A 159 -6.40 -2.81 11.91
C GLU A 159 -5.22 -3.15 12.84
N SER A 160 -5.47 -3.98 13.85
CA SER A 160 -4.42 -4.41 14.78
C SER A 160 -3.30 -5.18 14.07
N THR A 161 -3.67 -6.02 13.10
CA THR A 161 -2.70 -6.80 12.30
C THR A 161 -1.95 -5.90 11.33
N GLY A 162 -2.63 -4.99 10.64
CA GLY A 162 -2.02 -3.99 9.77
C GLY A 162 -1.03 -3.10 10.53
N ARG A 163 -1.41 -2.68 11.73
CA ARG A 163 -0.52 -1.91 12.63
C ARG A 163 0.75 -2.67 13.00
N LEU A 164 0.62 -3.94 13.38
CA LEU A 164 1.77 -4.80 13.67
C LEU A 164 2.67 -4.97 12.44
N GLN A 165 2.08 -5.17 11.25
CA GLN A 165 2.82 -5.24 9.99
C GLN A 165 3.63 -3.96 9.74
N LYS A 166 3.03 -2.78 9.95
CA LYS A 166 3.71 -1.49 9.78
C LYS A 166 4.87 -1.30 10.76
N CYS A 167 4.71 -1.72 12.02
CA CYS A 167 5.83 -1.74 12.96
C CYS A 167 7.00 -2.59 12.43
N ARG A 168 6.71 -3.78 11.91
CA ARG A 168 7.74 -4.67 11.34
C ARG A 168 8.38 -4.08 10.10
N LEU A 169 7.60 -3.49 9.21
CA LEU A 169 8.12 -2.81 8.02
C LEU A 169 9.04 -1.63 8.41
N TYR A 170 8.67 -0.87 9.43
CA TYR A 170 9.48 0.24 9.93
C TYR A 170 10.86 -0.22 10.44
N GLU A 171 10.90 -1.35 11.13
CA GLU A 171 12.15 -1.93 11.62
C GLU A 171 13.01 -2.58 10.52
N MET A 172 12.41 -2.92 9.37
CA MET A 172 13.12 -3.57 8.26
C MET A 172 13.90 -2.62 7.36
N THR A 173 13.71 -1.31 7.47
CA THR A 173 14.36 -0.33 6.60
C THR A 173 14.88 0.87 7.39
N ASP A 174 16.02 1.41 6.99
CA ASP A 174 16.55 2.69 7.47
C ASP A 174 16.23 3.85 6.53
N ASN A 175 15.60 3.58 5.41
CA ASN A 175 15.20 4.60 4.45
C ASN A 175 14.19 5.56 5.05
N LYS A 176 14.52 6.86 5.06
CA LYS A 176 13.72 7.90 5.74
C LYS A 176 12.36 8.11 5.08
N THR A 177 12.30 8.04 3.76
CA THR A 177 11.08 8.20 2.98
C THR A 177 10.12 7.05 3.24
N ALA A 178 10.60 5.81 3.24
CA ALA A 178 9.83 4.63 3.59
C ALA A 178 9.31 4.72 5.03
N ARG A 179 10.16 5.04 6.00
CA ARG A 179 9.77 5.21 7.42
C ARG A 179 8.72 6.31 7.61
N SER A 180 8.85 7.44 6.91
CA SER A 180 7.86 8.52 6.97
C SER A 180 6.49 8.04 6.49
N THR A 181 6.44 7.38 5.35
CA THR A 181 5.19 6.81 4.79
C THR A 181 4.55 5.78 5.73
N ILE A 182 5.36 4.86 6.26
CA ILE A 182 4.89 3.85 7.21
C ILE A 182 4.31 4.50 8.47
N SER A 183 4.97 5.54 9.01
CA SER A 183 4.52 6.24 10.22
C SER A 183 3.17 6.92 10.04
N VAL A 184 2.91 7.54 8.90
CA VAL A 184 1.62 8.18 8.61
C VAL A 184 0.52 7.14 8.51
N SER A 185 0.71 6.13 7.70
CA SER A 185 -0.24 5.02 7.55
C SER A 185 -0.51 4.30 8.89
N TYR A 186 0.51 4.13 9.76
CA TYR A 186 0.35 3.61 11.11
C TYR A 186 -0.51 4.51 12.02
N THR A 187 -0.38 5.82 11.91
CA THR A 187 -1.06 6.77 12.81
C THR A 187 -2.54 6.87 12.48
N HIS A 188 -2.91 6.80 11.22
CA HIS A 188 -4.29 6.89 10.76
C HIS A 188 -5.12 5.65 11.05
N LEU A 189 -4.52 4.46 11.19
CA LEU A 189 -5.19 3.19 11.51
C LEU A 189 -5.87 3.14 12.90
N THR A 190 -5.71 4.13 13.75
CA THR A 190 -5.99 3.96 15.18
C THR A 190 -7.26 4.61 15.70
N LEU A 191 -7.89 5.54 14.99
CA LEU A 191 -8.91 6.39 15.60
C LEU A 191 -10.37 5.94 15.46
N PRO A 192 -10.86 5.44 14.33
CA PRO A 192 -12.30 5.14 14.22
C PRO A 192 -12.71 3.83 14.87
N THR A 193 -11.83 2.83 14.90
CA THR A 193 -12.19 1.46 15.35
C THR A 193 -12.19 1.32 16.87
N ILE A 194 -11.35 2.08 17.57
CA ILE A 194 -11.27 2.06 19.04
C ILE A 194 -12.49 2.73 19.70
N LEU A 195 -13.15 3.64 19.00
CA LEU A 195 -14.33 4.35 19.53
C LEU A 195 -15.64 3.58 19.37
N LEU A 196 -15.62 2.40 18.74
CA LEU A 196 -16.81 1.59 18.46
C LEU A 196 -16.92 0.33 19.35
N VAL A 197 -15.98 0.10 20.26
CA VAL A 197 -15.98 -0.95 21.27
C VAL A 197 -15.98 -0.34 22.66
#